data_1933cf4eac2c5d429f6767822250f2d4
#
_entry.id   1933cf4eac2c5d429f6767822250f2d4
#
_cell.length_a   1.000
_cell.length_b   1.000
_cell.length_c   1.000
_cell.angle_alpha   90.00
_cell.angle_beta   90.00
_cell.angle_gamma   90.00
#
_symmetry.space_group_name_H-M   'P 1'
#
loop_
_entity.id
_entity.type
_entity.pdbx_description
1 polymer ?
#
loop_
_entity_poly.entity_id
_entity_poly.type
_entity_poly.pdbx_seq_one_letter_code
_entity_poly.pdbx_strand_id
1 'polypeptide(L)'
;MKSNLKWTAVVSILLAALLHLPLAYAQVRTTSGAVSKSSGIQHPKELERRILQLTNEARRKNGLASLYPDNDLAAKARTKSDDMLMNKYFSHTSPDGKTLKDRFKEEKPAAFQTISRIGENIYMGARFDYFTDIKTQARMIVDGWMTSPGHRRNILDSNFTHLGVGVSAKDKMCYATQIFSQVK
;
A
#
# COMPACT_ATOMS: atom_id res chain seq x y z
N MET A 1 18.99 59.18 -30.16
CA MET A 1 18.94 60.31 -29.18
C MET A 1 18.66 59.70 -27.81
N LYS A 2 19.53 60.11 -26.85
CA LYS A 2 19.63 59.60 -25.48
C LYS A 2 18.58 60.25 -24.58
N SER A 3 18.00 59.55 -23.64
CA SER A 3 17.68 60.15 -22.32
C SER A 3 17.64 59.11 -21.22
N ASN A 4 18.63 59.21 -20.36
CA ASN A 4 18.76 58.58 -19.07
C ASN A 4 17.77 59.20 -18.08
N LEU A 5 17.07 58.40 -17.27
CA LEU A 5 16.41 58.92 -16.09
C LEU A 5 16.88 58.16 -14.86
N LYS A 6 17.62 58.88 -14.02
CA LYS A 6 18.14 58.43 -12.73
C LYS A 6 17.03 58.50 -11.69
N TRP A 7 16.88 57.45 -10.90
CA TRP A 7 16.04 57.46 -9.70
C TRP A 7 16.95 57.66 -8.51
N THR A 8 16.81 58.83 -7.87
CA THR A 8 17.47 59.19 -6.63
C THR A 8 16.63 58.71 -5.43
N ALA A 9 17.35 58.19 -4.44
CA ALA A 9 16.83 57.74 -3.16
C ALA A 9 16.22 58.88 -2.33
N VAL A 10 15.12 58.58 -1.65
CA VAL A 10 14.65 59.39 -0.51
C VAL A 10 14.63 58.46 0.71
N VAL A 11 15.60 58.71 1.59
CA VAL A 11 15.66 58.15 2.93
C VAL A 11 14.85 59.08 3.83
N SER A 12 13.80 58.61 4.44
CA SER A 12 13.13 59.30 5.53
C SER A 12 13.25 58.51 6.82
N ILE A 13 14.03 59.05 7.72
CA ILE A 13 14.22 58.63 9.10
C ILE A 13 13.03 59.14 9.87
N LEU A 14 12.32 58.27 10.58
CA LEU A 14 11.40 58.63 11.67
C LEU A 14 11.77 57.80 12.91
N LEU A 15 12.21 58.56 13.91
CA LEU A 15 12.72 58.12 15.21
C LEU A 15 11.59 58.09 16.23
N ALA A 16 11.60 57.09 17.06
CA ALA A 16 11.13 57.01 18.47
C ALA A 16 9.65 57.05 18.82
N ALA A 17 9.18 55.91 19.38
CA ALA A 17 8.52 55.93 20.68
C ALA A 17 8.65 54.54 21.33
N LEU A 18 9.48 54.44 22.35
CA LEU A 18 9.57 53.31 23.28
C LEU A 18 8.34 53.32 24.19
N LEU A 19 7.46 52.34 24.03
CA LEU A 19 6.47 51.98 25.04
C LEU A 19 6.82 50.58 25.55
N HIS A 20 7.23 50.54 26.81
CA HIS A 20 7.54 49.31 27.57
C HIS A 20 6.21 48.57 27.85
N LEU A 21 5.99 47.44 27.18
CA LEU A 21 5.05 46.44 27.55
C LEU A 21 5.81 45.26 28.13
N PRO A 22 5.44 44.69 29.28
CA PRO A 22 6.07 43.51 29.80
C PRO A 22 5.70 42.30 28.90
N LEU A 23 6.68 41.69 28.27
CA LEU A 23 6.54 40.39 27.60
C LEU A 23 6.27 39.33 28.66
N ALA A 24 5.01 39.00 28.88
CA ALA A 24 4.67 37.72 29.47
C ALA A 24 5.00 36.63 28.41
N TYR A 25 6.20 36.09 28.50
CA TYR A 25 6.61 34.95 27.68
C TYR A 25 5.85 33.73 28.17
N ALA A 26 4.68 33.48 27.59
CA ALA A 26 4.00 32.22 27.75
C ALA A 26 4.88 31.15 27.08
N GLN A 27 5.64 30.42 27.91
CA GLN A 27 6.30 29.19 27.47
C GLN A 27 5.22 28.19 27.02
N VAL A 28 4.92 28.18 25.73
CA VAL A 28 4.29 27.03 25.09
C VAL A 28 5.29 25.90 25.22
N ARG A 29 5.05 25.03 26.22
CA ARG A 29 5.69 23.72 26.24
C ARG A 29 5.23 22.96 25.01
N THR A 30 5.99 23.06 23.94
CA THR A 30 5.92 22.10 22.85
C THR A 30 6.39 20.77 23.46
N THR A 31 5.46 19.95 23.88
CA THR A 31 5.73 18.52 24.04
C THR A 31 6.05 18.00 22.63
N SER A 32 7.31 18.07 22.29
CA SER A 32 7.87 17.34 21.16
C SER A 32 7.78 15.87 21.48
N GLY A 33 6.57 15.31 21.30
CA GLY A 33 6.42 13.89 21.12
C GLY A 33 7.19 13.56 19.85
N ALA A 34 8.39 13.02 20.01
CA ALA A 34 9.10 12.42 18.91
C ALA A 34 8.22 11.30 18.37
N VAL A 35 7.44 11.60 17.33
CA VAL A 35 6.77 10.58 16.53
C VAL A 35 7.92 9.79 15.89
N SER A 36 8.24 8.66 16.51
CA SER A 36 9.10 7.66 15.89
C SER A 36 8.48 7.32 14.54
N LYS A 37 9.09 7.82 13.47
CA LYS A 37 8.73 7.46 12.10
C LYS A 37 9.09 5.99 11.91
N SER A 38 8.18 5.08 12.26
CA SER A 38 8.33 3.69 11.87
C SER A 38 8.28 3.64 10.34
N SER A 39 9.33 3.11 9.72
CA SER A 39 9.52 3.07 8.27
C SER A 39 8.70 1.95 7.61
N GLY A 40 7.44 1.77 7.98
CA GLY A 40 6.55 0.75 7.44
C GLY A 40 5.12 1.26 7.20
N ILE A 41 4.29 0.50 6.51
CA ILE A 41 2.85 0.80 6.41
C ILE A 41 2.26 0.78 7.83
N GLN A 42 1.67 1.89 8.26
CA GLN A 42 1.15 2.01 9.64
C GLN A 42 -0.04 1.07 9.91
N HIS A 43 -0.78 0.67 8.88
CA HIS A 43 -1.97 -0.16 8.99
C HIS A 43 -2.06 -1.22 7.87
N PRO A 44 -1.16 -2.23 7.82
CA PRO A 44 -1.16 -3.22 6.75
C PRO A 44 -2.49 -3.98 6.62
N LYS A 45 -3.12 -4.35 7.74
CA LYS A 45 -4.43 -5.02 7.73
C LYS A 45 -5.55 -4.17 7.13
N GLU A 46 -5.51 -2.85 7.37
CA GLU A 46 -6.49 -1.94 6.77
C GLU A 46 -6.28 -1.80 5.26
N LEU A 47 -5.02 -1.78 4.80
CA LEU A 47 -4.71 -1.80 3.38
C LEU A 47 -5.17 -3.09 2.71
N GLU A 48 -4.93 -4.26 3.33
CA GLU A 48 -5.41 -5.56 2.86
C GLU A 48 -6.94 -5.57 2.72
N ARG A 49 -7.65 -5.08 3.75
CA ARG A 49 -9.11 -4.97 3.74
C ARG A 49 -9.59 -4.06 2.59
N ARG A 50 -8.90 -2.95 2.36
CA ARG A 50 -9.27 -2.02 1.28
C ARG A 50 -9.00 -2.60 -0.10
N ILE A 51 -7.91 -3.34 -0.27
CA ILE A 51 -7.61 -4.08 -1.50
C ILE A 51 -8.72 -5.10 -1.80
N LEU A 52 -9.14 -5.89 -0.80
CA LEU A 52 -10.25 -6.84 -0.96
C LEU A 52 -11.54 -6.13 -1.40
N GLN A 53 -11.88 -5.00 -0.79
CA GLN A 53 -13.07 -4.23 -1.15
C GLN A 53 -13.00 -3.75 -2.61
N LEU A 54 -11.89 -3.14 -3.04
CA LEU A 54 -11.72 -2.65 -4.41
C LEU A 54 -11.72 -3.79 -5.43
N THR A 55 -11.14 -4.94 -5.08
CA THR A 55 -11.22 -6.16 -5.91
C THR A 55 -12.67 -6.59 -6.11
N ASN A 56 -13.45 -6.63 -5.04
CA ASN A 56 -14.86 -6.97 -5.11
C ASN A 56 -15.70 -5.90 -5.83
N GLU A 57 -15.34 -4.63 -5.73
CA GLU A 57 -15.95 -3.56 -6.54
C GLU A 57 -15.68 -3.79 -8.04
N ALA A 58 -14.44 -4.15 -8.42
CA ALA A 58 -14.10 -4.47 -9.80
C ALA A 58 -14.89 -5.68 -10.31
N ARG A 59 -15.03 -6.74 -9.51
CA ARG A 59 -15.84 -7.90 -9.85
C ARG A 59 -17.31 -7.53 -10.07
N ARG A 60 -17.94 -6.83 -9.15
CA ARG A 60 -19.36 -6.40 -9.29
C ARG A 60 -19.58 -5.54 -10.52
N LYS A 61 -18.66 -4.62 -10.84
CA LYS A 61 -18.70 -3.82 -12.08
C LYS A 61 -18.65 -4.67 -13.37
N ASN A 62 -18.14 -5.89 -13.27
CA ASN A 62 -18.10 -6.85 -14.38
C ASN A 62 -19.15 -7.98 -14.24
N GLY A 63 -20.20 -7.78 -13.42
CA GLY A 63 -21.32 -8.73 -13.29
C GLY A 63 -21.00 -9.99 -12.49
N LEU A 64 -19.91 -10.00 -11.71
CA LEU A 64 -19.47 -11.17 -10.95
C LEU A 64 -19.80 -11.05 -9.45
N ALA A 65 -20.03 -12.19 -8.82
CA ALA A 65 -20.20 -12.28 -7.38
C ALA A 65 -18.92 -11.81 -6.65
N SER A 66 -19.10 -11.22 -5.46
CA SER A 66 -17.99 -10.89 -4.57
C SER A 66 -17.33 -12.16 -4.04
N LEU A 67 -16.00 -12.10 -3.85
CA LEU A 67 -15.23 -13.14 -3.19
C LEU A 67 -15.37 -13.01 -1.68
N TYR A 68 -15.49 -14.15 -1.00
CA TYR A 68 -15.44 -14.21 0.46
C TYR A 68 -14.02 -14.04 0.96
N PRO A 69 -13.81 -13.27 2.05
CA PRO A 69 -12.50 -13.19 2.69
C PRO A 69 -12.13 -14.54 3.31
N ASP A 70 -10.87 -14.94 3.16
CA ASP A 70 -10.33 -16.16 3.74
C ASP A 70 -9.04 -15.82 4.51
N ASN A 71 -9.04 -16.07 5.83
CA ASN A 71 -7.95 -15.74 6.72
C ASN A 71 -6.71 -16.61 6.50
N ASP A 72 -6.88 -17.88 6.12
CA ASP A 72 -5.78 -18.79 5.81
C ASP A 72 -5.07 -18.37 4.52
N LEU A 73 -5.85 -18.02 3.49
CA LEU A 73 -5.31 -17.45 2.25
C LEU A 73 -4.61 -16.12 2.52
N ALA A 74 -5.17 -15.28 3.40
CA ALA A 74 -4.55 -14.00 3.75
C ALA A 74 -3.22 -14.20 4.50
N ALA A 75 -3.13 -15.18 5.41
CA ALA A 75 -1.87 -15.51 6.08
C ALA A 75 -0.81 -15.97 5.07
N LYS A 76 -1.16 -16.87 4.13
CA LYS A 76 -0.25 -17.32 3.07
C LYS A 76 0.16 -16.18 2.13
N ALA A 77 -0.76 -15.28 1.80
CA ALA A 77 -0.46 -14.11 0.99
C ALA A 77 0.52 -13.16 1.69
N ARG A 78 0.40 -12.97 3.02
CA ARG A 78 1.38 -12.20 3.81
C ARG A 78 2.74 -12.88 3.80
N THR A 79 2.80 -14.18 4.10
CA THR A 79 4.07 -14.95 4.03
C THR A 79 4.75 -14.76 2.67
N LYS A 80 4.01 -14.78 1.56
CA LYS A 80 4.57 -14.55 0.22
C LYS A 80 5.07 -13.12 0.04
N SER A 81 4.33 -12.12 0.51
CA SER A 81 4.74 -10.72 0.42
C SER A 81 5.97 -10.43 1.30
N ASP A 82 6.03 -11.01 2.49
CA ASP A 82 7.19 -10.94 3.39
C ASP A 82 8.42 -11.60 2.76
N ASP A 83 8.25 -12.78 2.18
CA ASP A 83 9.32 -13.52 1.52
C ASP A 83 9.93 -12.72 0.35
N MET A 84 9.09 -12.14 -0.51
CA MET A 84 9.55 -11.27 -1.60
C MET A 84 10.30 -10.04 -1.08
N LEU A 85 9.82 -9.42 -0.01
CA LEU A 85 10.44 -8.25 0.60
C LEU A 85 11.79 -8.59 1.24
N MET A 86 11.83 -9.64 2.07
CA MET A 86 13.02 -10.02 2.83
C MET A 86 14.15 -10.56 1.94
N ASN A 87 13.80 -11.35 0.94
CA ASN A 87 14.75 -11.96 0.01
C ASN A 87 14.96 -11.14 -1.28
N LYS A 88 14.36 -9.93 -1.37
CA LYS A 88 14.56 -8.95 -2.45
C LYS A 88 14.34 -9.54 -3.84
N TYR A 89 13.26 -10.25 -4.05
CA TYR A 89 12.87 -10.78 -5.36
C TYR A 89 11.41 -10.45 -5.69
N PHE A 90 11.03 -10.60 -6.97
CA PHE A 90 9.66 -10.43 -7.43
C PHE A 90 9.33 -11.53 -8.43
N SER A 91 8.71 -12.61 -7.95
CA SER A 91 8.35 -13.78 -8.75
C SER A 91 7.27 -14.60 -8.07
N HIS A 92 6.45 -15.31 -8.84
CA HIS A 92 5.49 -16.30 -8.34
C HIS A 92 6.21 -17.53 -7.73
N THR A 93 7.38 -17.88 -8.25
CA THR A 93 8.22 -18.96 -7.71
C THR A 93 9.17 -18.37 -6.66
N SER A 94 9.27 -19.00 -5.51
CA SER A 94 10.19 -18.61 -4.43
C SER A 94 11.64 -18.98 -4.79
N PRO A 95 12.67 -18.38 -4.16
CA PRO A 95 14.07 -18.67 -4.47
C PRO A 95 14.47 -20.13 -4.31
N ASP A 96 13.77 -20.88 -3.44
CA ASP A 96 13.92 -22.32 -3.25
C ASP A 96 13.22 -23.18 -4.33
N GLY A 97 12.66 -22.55 -5.36
CA GLY A 97 11.98 -23.21 -6.47
C GLY A 97 10.50 -23.52 -6.22
N LYS A 98 9.94 -23.19 -5.06
CA LYS A 98 8.55 -23.53 -4.72
C LYS A 98 7.54 -22.62 -5.43
N THR A 99 6.58 -23.26 -6.11
CA THR A 99 5.42 -22.61 -6.70
C THR A 99 4.33 -22.38 -5.64
N LEU A 100 3.26 -21.64 -6.01
CA LEU A 100 2.07 -21.50 -5.15
C LEU A 100 1.52 -22.87 -4.69
N LYS A 101 1.44 -23.84 -5.61
CA LYS A 101 0.93 -25.19 -5.29
C LYS A 101 1.80 -25.92 -4.28
N ASP A 102 3.11 -25.78 -4.39
CA ASP A 102 4.05 -26.44 -3.49
C ASP A 102 3.97 -25.86 -2.08
N ARG A 103 3.91 -24.52 -1.96
CA ARG A 103 3.71 -23.84 -0.67
C ARG A 103 2.41 -24.27 0.01
N PHE A 104 1.31 -24.46 -0.75
CA PHE A 104 0.03 -24.95 -0.20
C PHE A 104 0.11 -26.38 0.31
N LYS A 105 0.73 -27.28 -0.48
CA LYS A 105 0.86 -28.70 -0.11
C LYS A 105 1.69 -28.87 1.16
N GLU A 106 2.78 -28.13 1.30
CA GLU A 106 3.67 -28.24 2.47
C GLU A 106 3.00 -27.75 3.76
N GLU A 107 2.31 -26.60 3.71
CA GLU A 107 1.78 -25.98 4.92
C GLU A 107 0.46 -26.57 5.40
N LYS A 108 -0.44 -26.93 4.49
CA LYS A 108 -1.77 -27.48 4.82
C LYS A 108 -2.23 -28.52 3.78
N PRO A 109 -1.66 -29.73 3.80
CA PRO A 109 -2.01 -30.75 2.81
C PRO A 109 -3.51 -31.09 2.78
N ALA A 110 -4.16 -31.19 3.95
CA ALA A 110 -5.59 -31.52 4.05
C ALA A 110 -6.48 -30.41 3.47
N ALA A 111 -6.20 -29.12 3.77
CA ALA A 111 -6.95 -28.00 3.23
C ALA A 111 -6.78 -27.90 1.70
N PHE A 112 -5.58 -28.23 1.17
CA PHE A 112 -5.34 -28.24 -0.27
C PHE A 112 -6.22 -29.25 -1.01
N GLN A 113 -6.60 -30.38 -0.38
CA GLN A 113 -7.48 -31.38 -0.99
C GLN A 113 -8.90 -30.87 -1.24
N THR A 114 -9.36 -29.88 -0.48
CA THR A 114 -10.69 -29.26 -0.66
C THR A 114 -10.70 -28.16 -1.69
N ILE A 115 -9.52 -27.70 -2.14
CA ILE A 115 -9.37 -26.64 -3.13
C ILE A 115 -9.32 -27.26 -4.53
N SER A 116 -10.25 -26.87 -5.40
CA SER A 116 -10.28 -27.30 -6.79
C SER A 116 -9.47 -26.42 -7.72
N ARG A 117 -9.28 -25.14 -7.36
CA ARG A 117 -8.54 -24.14 -8.15
C ARG A 117 -7.85 -23.14 -7.22
N ILE A 118 -6.65 -22.73 -7.57
CA ILE A 118 -5.93 -21.61 -6.92
C ILE A 118 -5.35 -20.68 -7.96
N GLY A 119 -5.20 -19.40 -7.60
CA GLY A 119 -4.56 -18.38 -8.41
C GLY A 119 -3.82 -17.38 -7.53
N GLU A 120 -2.82 -16.72 -8.10
CA GLU A 120 -2.02 -15.73 -7.39
C GLU A 120 -1.81 -14.48 -8.25
N ASN A 121 -1.99 -13.31 -7.64
CA ASN A 121 -1.52 -12.04 -8.16
C ASN A 121 -0.45 -11.50 -7.22
N ILE A 122 0.62 -10.96 -7.75
CA ILE A 122 1.66 -10.28 -6.99
C ILE A 122 1.83 -8.86 -7.49
N TYR A 123 2.22 -7.95 -6.58
CA TYR A 123 2.49 -6.54 -6.85
C TYR A 123 3.78 -6.12 -6.15
N MET A 124 4.55 -5.28 -6.81
CA MET A 124 5.69 -4.58 -6.23
C MET A 124 5.59 -3.11 -6.61
N GLY A 125 5.70 -2.24 -5.63
CA GLY A 125 5.71 -0.79 -5.82
C GLY A 125 6.82 -0.13 -5.03
N ALA A 126 7.53 0.81 -5.68
CA ALA A 126 8.44 1.74 -5.02
C ALA A 126 7.72 3.05 -4.68
N ARG A 127 8.29 3.82 -3.74
CA ARG A 127 7.74 5.12 -3.30
C ARG A 127 6.34 5.00 -2.68
N PHE A 128 6.08 3.91 -1.99
CA PHE A 128 4.91 3.78 -1.13
C PHE A 128 5.13 4.69 0.08
N ASP A 129 5.01 6.01 -0.17
CA ASP A 129 5.35 7.05 0.80
C ASP A 129 4.22 7.24 1.82
N TYR A 130 4.62 7.69 3.00
CA TYR A 130 3.77 8.07 4.12
C TYR A 130 2.70 9.12 3.80
N PHE A 131 2.80 9.80 2.65
CA PHE A 131 1.90 10.87 2.22
C PHE A 131 0.69 10.38 1.43
N THR A 132 0.66 9.09 1.09
CA THR A 132 -0.45 8.52 0.32
C THR A 132 -1.42 7.82 1.26
N ASP A 133 -2.66 8.24 1.28
CA ASP A 133 -3.68 7.60 2.11
C ASP A 133 -3.93 6.14 1.66
N ILE A 134 -4.44 5.32 2.59
CA ILE A 134 -4.67 3.87 2.37
C ILE A 134 -5.58 3.62 1.17
N LYS A 135 -6.57 4.49 0.91
CA LYS A 135 -7.48 4.34 -0.23
C LYS A 135 -6.74 4.49 -1.55
N THR A 136 -5.85 5.47 -1.63
CA THR A 136 -5.00 5.70 -2.81
C THR A 136 -4.02 4.55 -3.00
N GLN A 137 -3.36 4.09 -1.93
CA GLN A 137 -2.46 2.93 -1.98
C GLN A 137 -3.16 1.67 -2.48
N ALA A 138 -4.32 1.35 -1.92
CA ALA A 138 -5.11 0.19 -2.35
C ALA A 138 -5.54 0.30 -3.81
N ARG A 139 -5.91 1.50 -4.27
CA ARG A 139 -6.28 1.76 -5.65
C ARG A 139 -5.12 1.53 -6.59
N MET A 140 -3.93 2.07 -6.29
CA MET A 140 -2.73 1.86 -7.10
C MET A 140 -2.43 0.37 -7.30
N ILE A 141 -2.56 -0.43 -6.25
CA ILE A 141 -2.31 -1.88 -6.30
C ILE A 141 -3.37 -2.56 -7.18
N VAL A 142 -4.65 -2.31 -6.94
CA VAL A 142 -5.75 -2.98 -7.66
C VAL A 142 -5.79 -2.53 -9.12
N ASP A 143 -5.59 -1.26 -9.43
CA ASP A 143 -5.53 -0.75 -10.79
C ASP A 143 -4.32 -1.35 -11.54
N GLY A 144 -3.17 -1.49 -10.86
CA GLY A 144 -2.01 -2.18 -11.42
C GLY A 144 -2.32 -3.63 -11.82
N TRP A 145 -3.04 -4.38 -10.99
CA TRP A 145 -3.50 -5.72 -11.35
C TRP A 145 -4.56 -5.71 -12.46
N MET A 146 -5.48 -4.77 -12.45
CA MET A 146 -6.55 -4.67 -13.46
C MET A 146 -6.03 -4.26 -14.84
N THR A 147 -4.91 -3.56 -14.92
CA THR A 147 -4.25 -3.21 -16.21
C THR A 147 -3.38 -4.34 -16.75
N SER A 148 -2.98 -5.30 -15.92
CA SER A 148 -2.22 -6.50 -16.33
C SER A 148 -3.17 -7.61 -16.79
N PRO A 149 -3.11 -8.08 -18.05
CA PRO A 149 -4.05 -9.10 -18.55
C PRO A 149 -4.07 -10.40 -17.74
N GLY A 150 -2.90 -10.85 -17.23
CA GLY A 150 -2.79 -12.04 -16.40
C GLY A 150 -3.47 -11.89 -15.04
N HIS A 151 -3.16 -10.80 -14.34
CA HIS A 151 -3.73 -10.51 -13.02
C HIS A 151 -5.23 -10.21 -13.11
N ARG A 152 -5.65 -9.45 -14.12
CA ARG A 152 -7.06 -9.17 -14.39
C ARG A 152 -7.87 -10.46 -14.59
N ARG A 153 -7.33 -11.45 -15.33
CA ARG A 153 -8.01 -12.75 -15.51
C ARG A 153 -8.29 -13.42 -14.16
N ASN A 154 -7.35 -13.40 -13.23
CA ASN A 154 -7.57 -13.96 -11.90
C ASN A 154 -8.66 -13.19 -11.13
N ILE A 155 -8.64 -11.86 -11.16
CA ILE A 155 -9.65 -11.03 -10.49
C ILE A 155 -11.05 -11.31 -11.05
N LEU A 156 -11.18 -11.50 -12.36
CA LEU A 156 -12.45 -11.68 -13.05
C LEU A 156 -12.79 -13.15 -13.36
N ASP A 157 -12.05 -14.11 -12.83
CA ASP A 157 -12.45 -15.53 -12.96
C ASP A 157 -13.69 -15.81 -12.10
N SER A 158 -14.78 -16.23 -12.75
CA SER A 158 -16.06 -16.55 -12.10
C SER A 158 -16.01 -17.80 -11.21
N ASN A 159 -15.00 -18.66 -11.40
CA ASN A 159 -14.85 -19.88 -10.61
C ASN A 159 -14.25 -19.62 -9.22
N PHE A 160 -13.53 -18.53 -9.02
CA PHE A 160 -13.04 -18.22 -7.68
C PHE A 160 -14.16 -17.75 -6.76
N THR A 161 -14.12 -18.26 -5.53
CA THR A 161 -15.10 -17.97 -4.48
C THR A 161 -14.49 -17.27 -3.26
N HIS A 162 -13.20 -17.46 -3.00
CA HIS A 162 -12.51 -16.93 -1.83
C HIS A 162 -11.25 -16.15 -2.22
N LEU A 163 -10.87 -15.19 -1.38
CA LEU A 163 -9.72 -14.33 -1.57
C LEU A 163 -9.01 -14.05 -0.24
N GLY A 164 -7.71 -14.29 -0.21
CA GLY A 164 -6.80 -13.75 0.79
C GLY A 164 -5.91 -12.66 0.20
N VAL A 165 -5.71 -11.60 0.96
CA VAL A 165 -4.79 -10.49 0.62
C VAL A 165 -3.74 -10.37 1.68
N GLY A 166 -2.48 -10.23 1.29
CA GLY A 166 -1.35 -10.00 2.17
C GLY A 166 -0.47 -8.88 1.66
N VAL A 167 -0.05 -7.99 2.56
CA VAL A 167 0.82 -6.85 2.25
C VAL A 167 2.02 -6.84 3.17
N SER A 168 3.19 -6.59 2.60
CA SER A 168 4.43 -6.31 3.33
C SER A 168 5.10 -5.06 2.77
N ALA A 169 5.61 -4.19 3.65
CA ALA A 169 6.31 -3.00 3.21
C ALA A 169 7.41 -2.57 4.16
N LYS A 170 8.50 -2.09 3.56
CA LYS A 170 9.66 -1.55 4.25
C LYS A 170 10.40 -0.59 3.32
N ASP A 171 10.99 0.48 3.88
CA ASP A 171 11.88 1.40 3.17
C ASP A 171 11.31 1.89 1.82
N LYS A 172 10.04 2.33 1.81
CA LYS A 172 9.30 2.79 0.63
C LYS A 172 8.98 1.72 -0.42
N MET A 173 9.35 0.48 -0.18
CA MET A 173 8.95 -0.66 -1.01
C MET A 173 7.69 -1.30 -0.43
N CYS A 174 6.76 -1.65 -1.30
CA CYS A 174 5.56 -2.39 -0.95
C CYS A 174 5.43 -3.62 -1.85
N TYR A 175 5.18 -4.75 -1.21
CA TYR A 175 4.80 -5.99 -1.89
C TYR A 175 3.38 -6.36 -1.46
N ALA A 176 2.55 -6.74 -2.40
CA ALA A 176 1.22 -7.25 -2.11
C ALA A 176 0.95 -8.53 -2.89
N THR A 177 0.24 -9.43 -2.26
CA THR A 177 -0.17 -10.71 -2.84
C THR A 177 -1.66 -10.90 -2.67
N GLN A 178 -2.33 -11.35 -3.73
CA GLN A 178 -3.68 -11.93 -3.69
C GLN A 178 -3.57 -13.42 -3.93
N ILE A 179 -4.22 -14.23 -3.11
CA ILE A 179 -4.41 -15.66 -3.35
C ILE A 179 -5.90 -15.93 -3.45
N PHE A 180 -6.29 -16.48 -4.58
CA PHE A 180 -7.65 -16.85 -4.91
C PHE A 180 -7.83 -18.36 -4.75
N SER A 181 -9.00 -18.79 -4.29
CA SER A 181 -9.37 -20.20 -4.30
C SER A 181 -10.82 -20.44 -4.73
N GLN A 182 -11.03 -21.62 -5.29
CA GLN A 182 -12.33 -22.25 -5.42
C GLN A 182 -12.34 -23.46 -4.49
N VAL A 183 -13.23 -23.43 -3.51
CA VAL A 183 -13.48 -24.57 -2.62
C VAL A 183 -14.46 -25.51 -3.31
N LYS A 184 -14.24 -26.83 -3.15
CA LYS A 184 -15.13 -27.90 -3.68
C LYS A 184 -16.44 -27.91 -2.95
#